data_d8381d7a6117c9ddac40200e3f9fc347
#
_entry.id   d8381d7a6117c9ddac40200e3f9fc347
#
_cell.length_a   1.000
_cell.length_b   1.000
_cell.length_c   1.000
_cell.angle_alpha   90.00
_cell.angle_beta   90.00
_cell.angle_gamma   90.00
#
_symmetry.space_group_name_H-M   'P 1'
#
loop_
_entity.id
_entity.type
_entity.pdbx_description
1 polymer ?
#
loop_
_entity_poly.entity_id
_entity_poly.type
_entity_poly.pdbx_seq_one_letter_code
_entity_poly.pdbx_strand_id
1 'polypeptide(L)'
;QRTVISKMIEAAKSAGISKLLDCINVVVDDVASSFTEKEIIDMAKSCFDYKLSTTTGFPFTIASPTMDGVSYIVACDLATNATALHRFLFDDNNYTPSVTVQNISDNVVNESGYGNMLDLSTFQVEDDVDSIANTD
;
A
#
# COMPACT_ATOMS: atom_id res chain seq x y z
N GLN A 1 -3.35 2.83 10.91
CA GLN A 1 -3.08 1.40 10.63
C GLN A 1 -1.63 1.17 10.17
N ARG A 2 -1.10 1.94 9.21
CA ARG A 2 0.29 1.82 8.71
C ARG A 2 1.33 1.92 9.82
N THR A 3 1.18 2.90 10.71
CA THR A 3 2.04 3.08 11.89
C THR A 3 2.08 1.84 12.79
N VAL A 4 0.96 1.17 12.97
CA VAL A 4 0.92 -0.08 13.76
C VAL A 4 1.74 -1.17 13.11
N ILE A 5 1.59 -1.33 11.78
CA ILE A 5 2.37 -2.31 11.00
C ILE A 5 3.86 -2.01 11.09
N SER A 6 4.27 -0.75 10.92
CA SER A 6 5.69 -0.35 11.05
C SER A 6 6.25 -0.69 12.43
N LYS A 7 5.53 -0.37 13.50
CA LYS A 7 5.93 -0.72 14.87
C LYS A 7 5.96 -2.21 15.15
N MET A 8 5.06 -2.98 14.53
CA MET A 8 5.09 -4.45 14.61
C MET A 8 6.33 -5.02 13.93
N ILE A 9 6.71 -4.51 12.76
CA ILE A 9 7.92 -4.92 12.04
C ILE A 9 9.17 -4.60 12.87
N GLU A 10 9.26 -3.41 13.44
CA GLU A 10 10.36 -3.01 14.31
C GLU A 10 10.45 -3.91 15.56
N ALA A 11 9.32 -4.17 16.20
CA ALA A 11 9.25 -5.06 17.36
C ALA A 11 9.66 -6.49 17.01
N ALA A 12 9.21 -7.02 15.87
CA ALA A 12 9.60 -8.34 15.38
C ALA A 12 11.10 -8.43 15.12
N LYS A 13 11.69 -7.41 14.46
CA LYS A 13 13.12 -7.34 14.23
C LYS A 13 13.92 -7.25 15.53
N SER A 14 13.49 -6.45 16.50
CA SER A 14 14.17 -6.31 17.80
C SER A 14 14.07 -7.57 18.66
N ALA A 15 13.01 -8.37 18.51
CA ALA A 15 12.82 -9.61 19.24
C ALA A 15 13.76 -10.73 18.80
N GLY A 16 14.29 -10.67 17.57
CA GLY A 16 15.20 -11.62 16.99
C GLY A 16 14.54 -12.82 16.34
N ILE A 17 15.30 -13.51 15.49
CA ILE A 17 14.79 -14.59 14.61
C ILE A 17 14.13 -15.74 15.38
N SER A 18 14.63 -16.12 16.54
CA SER A 18 14.08 -17.23 17.33
C SER A 18 12.64 -16.95 17.73
N LYS A 19 12.37 -15.77 18.30
CA LYS A 19 11.01 -15.39 18.69
C LYS A 19 10.08 -15.19 17.49
N LEU A 20 10.62 -14.72 16.37
CA LEU A 20 9.84 -14.60 15.13
C LEU A 20 9.38 -15.97 14.63
N LEU A 21 10.28 -16.96 14.63
CA LEU A 21 9.93 -18.33 14.25
C LEU A 21 8.94 -18.98 15.22
N ASP A 22 9.08 -18.73 16.53
CA ASP A 22 8.12 -19.19 17.52
C ASP A 22 6.71 -18.61 17.24
N CYS A 23 6.62 -17.33 16.91
CA CYS A 23 5.34 -16.70 16.54
C CYS A 23 4.76 -17.31 15.25
N ILE A 24 5.58 -17.55 14.23
CA ILE A 24 5.14 -18.16 12.97
C ILE A 24 4.58 -19.55 13.24
N ASN A 25 5.27 -20.38 14.02
CA ASN A 25 4.84 -21.73 14.35
C ASN A 25 3.49 -21.76 15.10
N VAL A 26 3.15 -20.70 15.83
CA VAL A 26 1.84 -20.61 16.52
C VAL A 26 0.70 -20.27 15.57
N VAL A 27 0.95 -19.45 14.54
CA VAL A 27 -0.12 -18.88 13.71
C VAL A 27 -0.22 -19.51 12.31
N VAL A 28 0.79 -20.27 11.88
CA VAL A 28 0.87 -20.77 10.49
C VAL A 28 -0.32 -21.64 10.11
N ASP A 29 -0.81 -22.44 11.05
CA ASP A 29 -1.96 -23.34 10.83
C ASP A 29 -3.30 -22.59 10.73
N ASP A 30 -3.36 -21.37 11.26
CA ASP A 30 -4.57 -20.53 11.25
C ASP A 30 -4.61 -19.58 10.03
N VAL A 31 -3.54 -19.52 9.22
CA VAL A 31 -3.42 -18.61 8.07
C VAL A 31 -3.57 -19.38 6.77
N ALA A 32 -4.63 -19.07 6.01
CA ALA A 32 -4.75 -19.56 4.65
C ALA A 32 -3.77 -18.82 3.72
N SER A 33 -2.80 -19.54 3.16
CA SER A 33 -1.76 -18.99 2.30
C SER A 33 -1.49 -19.93 1.11
N SER A 34 -1.02 -19.38 -0.01
CA SER A 34 -0.47 -20.14 -1.12
C SER A 34 0.99 -20.59 -0.87
N PHE A 35 1.63 -20.05 0.15
CA PHE A 35 2.98 -20.45 0.55
C PHE A 35 2.94 -21.67 1.45
N THR A 36 3.91 -22.55 1.28
CA THR A 36 4.16 -23.65 2.21
C THR A 36 4.80 -23.14 3.50
N GLU A 37 4.67 -23.88 4.61
CA GLU A 37 5.33 -23.56 5.88
C GLU A 37 6.85 -23.34 5.70
N LYS A 38 7.52 -24.19 4.88
CA LYS A 38 8.95 -24.04 4.60
C LYS A 38 9.28 -22.72 3.92
N GLU A 39 8.48 -22.29 2.94
CA GLU A 39 8.68 -21.02 2.25
C GLU A 39 8.47 -19.83 3.20
N ILE A 40 7.48 -19.90 4.08
CA ILE A 40 7.23 -18.88 5.12
C ILE A 40 8.45 -18.77 6.05
N ILE A 41 8.98 -19.90 6.51
CA ILE A 41 10.17 -19.94 7.39
C ILE A 41 11.41 -19.39 6.67
N ASP A 42 11.63 -19.77 5.41
CA ASP A 42 12.77 -19.29 4.64
C ASP A 42 12.67 -17.76 4.36
N MET A 43 11.48 -17.24 4.07
CA MET A 43 11.25 -15.79 4.00
C MET A 43 11.47 -15.09 5.34
N ALA A 44 11.02 -15.69 6.43
CA ALA A 44 11.22 -15.13 7.77
C ALA A 44 12.70 -14.99 8.15
N LYS A 45 13.55 -15.94 7.76
CA LYS A 45 15.01 -15.85 7.96
C LYS A 45 15.63 -14.65 7.23
N SER A 46 15.09 -14.32 6.04
CA SER A 46 15.57 -13.20 5.23
C SER A 46 14.94 -11.85 5.63
N CYS A 47 13.95 -11.83 6.53
CA CYS A 47 13.22 -10.60 6.86
C CYS A 47 14.11 -9.49 7.46
N PHE A 48 15.24 -9.87 8.08
CA PHE A 48 16.20 -8.93 8.65
C PHE A 48 17.01 -8.16 7.58
N ASP A 49 17.11 -8.72 6.37
CA ASP A 49 17.80 -8.10 5.24
C ASP A 49 16.91 -7.04 4.56
N TYR A 50 15.59 -7.11 4.77
CA TYR A 50 14.65 -6.14 4.21
C TYR A 50 14.54 -4.91 5.11
N LYS A 51 14.45 -3.76 4.46
CA LYS A 51 14.14 -2.48 5.12
C LYS A 51 12.77 -2.01 4.67
N LEU A 52 11.99 -1.50 5.62
CA LEU A 52 10.78 -0.78 5.29
C LEU A 52 11.21 0.54 4.64
N SER A 53 10.77 0.76 3.41
CA SER A 53 10.98 2.00 2.68
C SER A 53 9.81 2.95 2.94
N THR A 54 9.75 4.04 2.20
CA THR A 54 8.62 4.98 2.18
C THR A 54 7.29 4.25 2.05
N THR A 55 6.31 4.66 2.85
CA THR A 55 4.98 4.07 2.85
C THR A 55 3.93 5.11 2.46
N THR A 56 2.90 4.67 1.74
CA THR A 56 1.81 5.55 1.34
C THR A 56 0.47 4.84 1.32
N GLY A 57 -0.61 5.61 1.24
CA GLY A 57 -1.95 5.11 0.95
C GLY A 57 -2.23 5.15 -0.55
N PHE A 58 -3.14 4.29 -1.00
CA PHE A 58 -3.66 4.29 -2.36
C PHE A 58 -5.20 4.22 -2.29
N PRO A 59 -5.93 4.95 -3.14
CA PRO A 59 -5.49 5.93 -4.15
C PRO A 59 -4.88 7.20 -3.54
N PHE A 60 -4.03 7.91 -4.30
CA PHE A 60 -3.35 9.15 -3.85
C PHE A 60 -4.30 10.34 -3.82
N THR A 61 -5.28 10.37 -4.72
CA THR A 61 -6.35 11.38 -4.73
C THR A 61 -7.70 10.69 -4.65
N ILE A 62 -8.49 11.12 -3.68
CA ILE A 62 -9.82 10.57 -3.42
C ILE A 62 -10.84 11.69 -3.21
N ALA A 63 -12.08 11.41 -3.55
CA ALA A 63 -13.25 12.14 -3.08
C ALA A 63 -14.09 11.22 -2.19
N SER A 64 -14.82 11.82 -1.27
CA SER A 64 -15.69 11.07 -0.33
C SER A 64 -17.14 11.57 -0.44
N PRO A 65 -17.80 11.39 -1.60
CA PRO A 65 -19.18 11.80 -1.76
C PRO A 65 -20.14 10.91 -0.98
N THR A 66 -21.31 11.49 -0.64
CA THR A 66 -22.48 10.74 -0.20
C THR A 66 -23.48 10.72 -1.35
N MET A 67 -23.77 9.53 -1.88
CA MET A 67 -24.74 9.32 -2.95
C MET A 67 -25.82 8.36 -2.44
N ASP A 68 -27.09 8.73 -2.61
CA ASP A 68 -28.25 7.98 -2.12
C ASP A 68 -28.18 7.58 -0.64
N GLY A 69 -27.59 8.46 0.19
CA GLY A 69 -27.42 8.23 1.62
C GLY A 69 -26.29 7.29 2.00
N VAL A 70 -25.49 6.81 1.04
CA VAL A 70 -24.31 5.96 1.25
C VAL A 70 -23.04 6.75 0.99
N SER A 71 -22.06 6.63 1.88
CA SER A 71 -20.75 7.26 1.76
C SER A 71 -19.83 6.36 0.92
N TYR A 72 -19.20 6.93 -0.10
CA TYR A 72 -18.28 6.25 -1.00
C TYR A 72 -16.89 6.86 -0.91
N ILE A 73 -15.88 6.06 -1.21
CA ILE A 73 -14.53 6.54 -1.50
C ILE A 73 -14.30 6.34 -3.01
N VAL A 74 -14.09 7.43 -3.71
CA VAL A 74 -13.89 7.44 -5.16
C VAL A 74 -12.45 7.85 -5.46
N ALA A 75 -11.75 7.04 -6.25
CA ALA A 75 -10.46 7.45 -6.81
C ALA A 75 -10.71 8.54 -7.87
N CYS A 76 -10.09 9.70 -7.68
CA CYS A 76 -10.20 10.79 -8.64
C CYS A 76 -9.24 10.51 -9.79
N ASP A 77 -9.79 9.92 -10.88
CA ASP A 77 -9.09 9.36 -12.02
C ASP A 77 -8.16 8.18 -11.64
N LEU A 78 -8.72 6.97 -11.74
CA LEU A 78 -8.00 5.74 -11.42
C LEU A 78 -6.78 5.53 -12.31
N ALA A 79 -6.82 5.92 -13.59
CA ALA A 79 -5.71 5.75 -14.52
C ALA A 79 -4.49 6.58 -14.11
N THR A 80 -4.71 7.84 -13.71
CA THR A 80 -3.65 8.71 -13.19
C THR A 80 -3.10 8.20 -11.85
N ASN A 81 -3.98 7.73 -10.95
CA ASN A 81 -3.55 7.10 -9.72
C ASN A 81 -2.72 5.83 -9.95
N ALA A 82 -3.08 4.99 -10.95
CA ALA A 82 -2.29 3.81 -11.32
C ALA A 82 -0.91 4.20 -11.85
N THR A 83 -0.81 5.27 -12.65
CA THR A 83 0.47 5.80 -13.13
C THR A 83 1.36 6.27 -11.97
N ALA A 84 0.78 6.99 -11.01
CA ALA A 84 1.49 7.42 -9.82
C ALA A 84 1.96 6.21 -8.96
N LEU A 85 1.14 5.16 -8.88
CA LEU A 85 1.50 3.93 -8.16
C LEU A 85 2.70 3.22 -8.81
N HIS A 86 2.75 3.14 -10.13
CA HIS A 86 3.90 2.57 -10.84
C HIS A 86 5.18 3.36 -10.61
N ARG A 87 5.10 4.71 -10.60
CA ARG A 87 6.25 5.56 -10.23
C ARG A 87 6.71 5.26 -8.81
N PHE A 88 5.79 5.19 -7.86
CA PHE A 88 6.11 4.95 -6.46
C PHE A 88 6.73 3.58 -6.20
N LEU A 89 6.18 2.51 -6.80
CA LEU A 89 6.61 1.13 -6.52
C LEU A 89 7.84 0.71 -7.32
N PHE A 90 8.01 1.21 -8.55
CA PHE A 90 8.96 0.68 -9.52
C PHE A 90 9.87 1.74 -10.13
N ASP A 91 9.74 3.01 -9.70
CA ASP A 91 10.41 4.17 -10.34
C ASP A 91 10.14 4.24 -11.86
N ASP A 92 8.99 3.72 -12.29
CA ASP A 92 8.58 3.66 -13.69
C ASP A 92 7.84 4.93 -14.11
N ASN A 93 8.61 5.87 -14.66
CA ASN A 93 8.09 7.13 -15.17
C ASN A 93 7.45 7.01 -16.55
N ASN A 94 7.54 5.86 -17.22
CA ASN A 94 7.03 5.63 -18.56
C ASN A 94 5.77 4.73 -18.58
N TYR A 95 5.28 4.35 -17.42
CA TYR A 95 4.07 3.52 -17.36
C TYR A 95 2.89 4.21 -18.04
N THR A 96 2.21 3.45 -18.89
CA THR A 96 0.95 3.86 -19.52
C THR A 96 -0.14 2.86 -19.12
N PRO A 97 -1.26 3.35 -18.55
CA PRO A 97 -2.37 2.49 -18.19
C PRO A 97 -2.89 1.68 -19.39
N SER A 98 -3.22 0.41 -19.16
CA SER A 98 -3.84 -0.41 -20.20
C SER A 98 -5.21 0.15 -20.58
N VAL A 99 -5.70 -0.24 -21.78
CA VAL A 99 -7.04 0.14 -22.24
C VAL A 99 -8.12 -0.28 -21.22
N THR A 100 -7.94 -1.40 -20.56
CA THR A 100 -8.87 -1.88 -19.52
C THR A 100 -8.88 -0.92 -18.32
N VAL A 101 -7.70 -0.52 -17.83
CA VAL A 101 -7.59 0.44 -16.71
C VAL A 101 -8.19 1.79 -17.10
N GLN A 102 -7.93 2.26 -18.32
CA GLN A 102 -8.48 3.53 -18.80
C GLN A 102 -10.02 3.47 -18.88
N ASN A 103 -10.59 2.41 -19.45
CA ASN A 103 -12.05 2.25 -19.53
C ASN A 103 -12.72 2.19 -18.15
N ILE A 104 -12.09 1.53 -17.18
CA ILE A 104 -12.60 1.50 -15.80
C ILE A 104 -12.52 2.90 -15.19
N SER A 105 -11.42 3.62 -15.39
CA SER A 105 -11.24 4.98 -14.92
C SER A 105 -12.30 5.92 -15.48
N ASP A 106 -12.52 5.86 -16.80
CA ASP A 106 -13.52 6.69 -17.49
C ASP A 106 -14.94 6.41 -16.96
N ASN A 107 -15.27 5.13 -16.72
CA ASN A 107 -16.56 4.77 -16.13
C ASN A 107 -16.72 5.33 -14.71
N VAL A 108 -15.69 5.22 -13.87
CA VAL A 108 -15.73 5.78 -12.50
C VAL A 108 -15.92 7.30 -12.54
N VAL A 109 -15.22 8.00 -13.44
CA VAL A 109 -15.35 9.46 -13.60
C VAL A 109 -16.77 9.83 -14.10
N ASN A 110 -17.28 9.11 -15.09
CA ASN A 110 -18.61 9.36 -15.65
C ASN A 110 -19.74 9.16 -14.62
N GLU A 111 -19.65 8.09 -13.82
CA GLU A 111 -20.68 7.77 -12.82
C GLU A 111 -20.59 8.67 -11.59
N SER A 112 -19.38 9.03 -11.16
CA SER A 112 -19.18 9.79 -9.93
C SER A 112 -19.11 11.29 -10.12
N GLY A 113 -18.73 11.77 -11.32
CA GLY A 113 -18.42 13.18 -11.60
C GLY A 113 -17.06 13.66 -11.09
N TYR A 114 -16.25 12.77 -10.48
CA TYR A 114 -14.94 13.12 -9.93
C TYR A 114 -13.80 12.71 -10.89
N GLY A 115 -13.29 13.69 -11.64
CA GLY A 115 -12.17 13.50 -12.56
C GLY A 115 -10.80 13.64 -11.92
N ASN A 116 -9.78 13.81 -12.76
CA ASN A 116 -8.39 13.90 -12.32
C ASN A 116 -8.13 15.12 -11.43
N MET A 117 -7.56 14.86 -10.25
CA MET A 117 -7.11 15.87 -9.27
C MET A 117 -5.62 15.68 -8.92
N LEU A 118 -4.91 14.76 -9.58
CA LEU A 118 -3.51 14.44 -9.31
C LEU A 118 -2.61 14.99 -10.41
N ASP A 119 -1.74 15.93 -10.05
CA ASP A 119 -0.71 16.43 -10.98
C ASP A 119 0.53 15.53 -10.92
N LEU A 120 0.69 14.70 -11.95
CA LEU A 120 1.84 13.81 -12.05
C LEU A 120 3.19 14.53 -12.22
N SER A 121 3.19 15.80 -12.63
CA SER A 121 4.44 16.58 -12.81
C SER A 121 5.05 17.00 -11.47
N THR A 122 4.20 17.18 -10.46
CA THR A 122 4.59 17.57 -9.10
C THR A 122 4.44 16.45 -8.09
N PHE A 123 3.95 15.27 -8.54
CA PHE A 123 3.67 14.15 -7.65
C PHE A 123 4.93 13.64 -6.97
N GLN A 124 4.92 13.71 -5.65
CA GLN A 124 5.89 13.07 -4.75
C GLN A 124 5.13 12.42 -3.61
N VAL A 125 5.61 11.26 -3.16
CA VAL A 125 5.07 10.62 -1.96
C VAL A 125 5.83 11.13 -0.76
N GLU A 126 5.12 11.81 0.15
CA GLU A 126 5.68 12.16 1.45
C GLU A 126 5.74 10.90 2.33
N ASP A 127 6.85 10.75 3.06
CA ASP A 127 7.00 9.63 3.99
C ASP A 127 6.25 9.94 5.29
N ASP A 128 5.13 9.27 5.49
CA ASP A 128 4.30 9.44 6.69
C ASP A 128 4.98 8.89 7.98
N VAL A 129 6.12 8.23 7.86
CA VAL A 129 6.80 7.58 9.00
C VAL A 129 7.62 8.58 9.82
N ASP A 130 8.16 9.63 9.19
CA ASP A 130 8.99 10.63 9.89
C ASP A 130 8.18 11.62 10.75
N SER A 131 6.88 11.72 10.57
CA SER A 131 6.03 12.62 11.37
C SER A 131 5.80 12.14 12.82
N ILE A 132 6.19 10.91 13.15
CA ILE A 132 5.92 10.27 14.44
C ILE A 132 7.14 10.25 15.36
N ALA A 133 8.35 10.50 14.82
CA ALA A 133 9.59 10.48 15.60
C ALA A 133 9.81 11.74 16.48
N ASN A 134 8.95 12.76 16.36
CA ASN A 134 9.12 14.06 17.05
C ASN A 134 8.03 14.40 18.07
N THR A 135 7.37 13.43 18.67
CA THR A 135 6.53 13.65 19.85
C THR A 135 7.06 12.85 21.02
N ASP A 136 8.13 13.37 21.62
CA ASP A 136 8.52 13.11 23.02
C ASP A 136 7.70 13.98 23.96
#